data_48631198aba0dbbed5d701e758e64821
#
_entry.id   48631198aba0dbbed5d701e758e64821
#
_cell.length_a   1.000
_cell.length_b   1.000
_cell.length_c   1.000
_cell.angle_alpha   90.00
_cell.angle_beta   90.00
_cell.angle_gamma   90.00
#
_symmetry.space_group_name_H-M   'P 1'
#
loop_
_entity.id
_entity.type
_entity.pdbx_description
1 polymer ?
#
loop_
_entity_poly.entity_id
_entity_poly.type
_entity_poly.pdbx_seq_one_letter_code
_entity_poly.pdbx_strand_id
1 'polypeptide(L)'
;MRNAHWWRMDFAQQATESFTENVAHLKDWIEKRVPFFYEHFSEFYGKGKPSPIRITNPAIDACSINLNGFNLVKPDFNGKWFAGWPIKISTTCADQCEVLRWNITTTSADGQRNTVSTEGASLTMDMPDNCSVEIEPELKLAGVDNVAENINATSMPDRIYDLHGRRIDNNLSLKPGIYIYVTDGRAKKHIIR
;
A
#
# COMPACT_ATOMS: atom_id res chain seq x y z
N MET A 1 8.08 2.83 41.74
CA MET A 1 8.11 4.31 41.80
C MET A 1 9.52 4.90 41.56
N ARG A 2 10.24 4.53 40.47
CA ARG A 2 11.61 5.05 40.19
C ARG A 2 11.71 5.96 38.95
N ASN A 3 10.64 6.14 38.19
CA ASN A 3 10.75 6.76 36.84
C ASN A 3 10.27 8.22 36.74
N ALA A 4 9.79 8.83 37.82
CA ALA A 4 9.29 10.20 37.73
C ALA A 4 10.39 11.27 37.89
N HIS A 5 11.58 10.91 38.31
CA HIS A 5 12.61 11.88 38.69
C HIS A 5 13.47 12.31 37.50
N TRP A 6 13.78 11.43 36.57
CA TRP A 6 14.61 11.78 35.40
C TRP A 6 13.86 12.58 34.34
N TRP A 7 12.55 12.50 34.26
CA TRP A 7 11.73 13.38 33.41
C TRP A 7 11.92 14.87 33.71
N ARG A 8 12.08 15.23 34.99
CA ARG A 8 12.25 16.64 35.40
C ARG A 8 13.64 17.19 35.12
N MET A 9 14.65 16.34 35.18
CA MET A 9 16.04 16.75 34.91
C MET A 9 16.29 17.00 33.44
N ASP A 10 15.76 16.15 32.55
CA ASP A 10 15.86 16.33 31.10
C ASP A 10 15.17 17.61 30.62
N PHE A 11 13.99 17.89 31.12
CA PHE A 11 13.28 19.12 30.77
C PHE A 11 14.00 20.39 31.21
N ALA A 12 14.62 20.41 32.38
CA ALA A 12 15.38 21.55 32.88
C ALA A 12 16.65 21.79 32.07
N GLN A 13 17.29 20.77 31.58
CA GLN A 13 18.50 20.87 30.75
C GLN A 13 18.18 21.34 29.33
N GLN A 14 17.04 20.93 28.78
CA GLN A 14 16.57 21.32 27.45
C GLN A 14 16.09 22.78 27.36
N ALA A 15 15.74 23.40 28.46
CA ALA A 15 15.29 24.81 28.48
C ALA A 15 16.39 25.83 28.04
N THR A 16 17.64 25.39 27.94
CA THR A 16 18.78 26.24 27.53
C THR A 16 19.18 26.01 26.05
N GLU A 17 18.62 25.00 25.40
CA GLU A 17 18.95 24.67 24.01
C GLU A 17 18.07 25.44 23.04
N SER A 18 18.57 25.64 21.82
CA SER A 18 17.78 26.26 20.75
C SER A 18 16.61 25.35 20.33
N PHE A 19 15.55 25.94 19.77
CA PHE A 19 14.39 25.18 19.26
C PHE A 19 14.80 24.07 18.30
N THR A 20 15.80 24.33 17.45
CA THR A 20 16.30 23.35 16.46
C THR A 20 16.96 22.16 17.14
N GLU A 21 17.78 22.41 18.19
CA GLU A 21 18.43 21.36 18.97
C GLU A 21 17.39 20.52 19.73
N ASN A 22 16.41 21.17 20.36
CA ASN A 22 15.31 20.47 21.04
C ASN A 22 14.50 19.56 20.10
N VAL A 23 14.22 20.02 18.87
CA VAL A 23 13.56 19.19 17.84
C VAL A 23 14.45 18.01 17.43
N ALA A 24 15.75 18.20 17.27
CA ALA A 24 16.69 17.13 16.96
C ALA A 24 16.74 16.09 18.09
N HIS A 25 16.84 16.52 19.34
CA HIS A 25 16.80 15.63 20.52
C HIS A 25 15.49 14.84 20.62
N LEU A 26 14.35 15.51 20.36
CA LEU A 26 13.06 14.84 20.38
C LEU A 26 12.96 13.74 19.29
N LYS A 27 13.46 14.00 18.09
CA LYS A 27 13.50 13.01 17.01
C LYS A 27 14.39 11.82 17.39
N ASP A 28 15.59 12.07 17.85
CA ASP A 28 16.55 11.04 18.31
C ASP A 28 15.95 10.19 19.45
N TRP A 29 15.27 10.85 20.41
CA TRP A 29 14.58 10.15 21.50
C TRP A 29 13.46 9.26 20.97
N ILE A 30 12.62 9.73 20.04
CA ILE A 30 11.53 8.95 19.44
C ILE A 30 12.11 7.72 18.72
N GLU A 31 13.14 7.91 17.90
CA GLU A 31 13.79 6.81 17.15
C GLU A 31 14.35 5.73 18.10
N LYS A 32 15.04 6.15 19.15
CA LYS A 32 15.58 5.24 20.17
C LYS A 32 14.50 4.58 21.01
N ARG A 33 13.34 5.24 21.19
CA ARG A 33 12.24 4.73 22.03
C ARG A 33 11.45 3.62 21.37
N VAL A 34 11.30 3.63 20.03
CA VAL A 34 10.47 2.67 19.30
C VAL A 34 10.85 1.20 19.60
N PRO A 35 12.11 0.76 19.59
CA PRO A 35 12.48 -0.61 19.95
C PRO A 35 12.02 -1.02 21.35
N PHE A 36 12.25 -0.14 22.35
CA PHE A 36 11.82 -0.37 23.73
C PHE A 36 10.30 -0.43 23.91
N PHE A 37 9.58 0.34 23.10
CA PHE A 37 8.13 0.30 23.10
C PHE A 37 7.62 -1.11 22.75
N TYR A 38 8.13 -1.71 21.69
CA TYR A 38 7.75 -3.06 21.30
C TYR A 38 8.13 -4.11 22.36
N GLU A 39 9.29 -3.97 22.97
CA GLU A 39 9.76 -4.86 24.03
C GLU A 39 8.84 -4.77 25.26
N HIS A 40 8.57 -3.58 25.77
CA HIS A 40 7.67 -3.37 26.90
C HIS A 40 6.24 -3.84 26.63
N PHE A 41 5.73 -3.65 25.41
CA PHE A 41 4.43 -4.17 24.99
C PHE A 41 4.42 -5.70 24.98
N SER A 42 5.47 -6.32 24.46
CA SER A 42 5.62 -7.78 24.48
C SER A 42 5.56 -8.32 25.90
N GLU A 43 6.31 -7.74 26.82
CA GLU A 43 6.34 -8.14 28.22
C GLU A 43 5.00 -7.92 28.91
N PHE A 44 4.40 -6.73 28.74
CA PHE A 44 3.16 -6.37 29.41
C PHE A 44 1.96 -7.22 28.99
N TYR A 45 1.84 -7.55 27.70
CA TYR A 45 0.75 -8.33 27.15
C TYR A 45 1.08 -9.82 26.99
N GLY A 46 2.25 -10.26 27.39
CA GLY A 46 2.70 -11.64 27.23
C GLY A 46 2.76 -12.09 25.75
N LYS A 47 3.08 -11.15 24.84
CA LYS A 47 3.17 -11.42 23.42
C LYS A 47 4.62 -11.68 23.01
N GLY A 48 4.80 -12.44 21.93
CA GLY A 48 6.09 -12.60 21.28
C GLY A 48 6.57 -11.30 20.61
N LYS A 49 7.71 -11.36 19.94
CA LYS A 49 8.21 -10.21 19.16
C LYS A 49 7.24 -9.90 18.02
N PRO A 50 6.99 -8.60 17.71
CA PRO A 50 6.13 -8.26 16.61
C PRO A 50 6.80 -8.60 15.27
N SER A 51 6.00 -9.08 14.35
CA SER A 51 6.42 -9.46 13.00
C SER A 51 6.17 -8.35 11.98
N PRO A 52 6.94 -8.29 10.88
CA PRO A 52 6.77 -7.28 9.85
C PRO A 52 5.42 -7.41 9.14
N ILE A 53 4.80 -6.27 8.85
CA ILE A 53 3.65 -6.16 7.95
C ILE A 53 3.94 -5.09 6.90
N ARG A 54 3.63 -5.39 5.64
CA ARG A 54 3.66 -4.45 4.54
C ARG A 54 2.30 -4.40 3.87
N ILE A 55 1.82 -3.19 3.60
CA ILE A 55 0.58 -2.97 2.84
C ILE A 55 0.90 -2.04 1.69
N THR A 56 0.60 -2.49 0.47
CA THR A 56 0.85 -1.71 -0.75
C THR A 56 -0.47 -1.17 -1.29
N ASN A 57 -0.48 0.10 -1.70
CA ASN A 57 -1.61 0.72 -2.38
C ASN A 57 -1.14 1.34 -3.70
N PRO A 58 -1.22 0.61 -4.82
CA PRO A 58 -0.74 1.10 -6.11
C PRO A 58 -1.60 2.24 -6.71
N ALA A 59 -2.80 2.46 -6.17
CA ALA A 59 -3.73 3.49 -6.63
C ALA A 59 -4.16 4.43 -5.50
N ILE A 60 -3.21 4.96 -4.75
CA ILE A 60 -3.48 5.80 -3.57
C ILE A 60 -4.31 7.05 -3.90
N ASP A 61 -4.18 7.60 -5.11
CA ASP A 61 -4.95 8.77 -5.57
C ASP A 61 -6.42 8.43 -5.88
N ALA A 62 -6.72 7.17 -6.18
CA ALA A 62 -8.06 6.70 -6.53
C ALA A 62 -8.74 5.89 -5.42
N CYS A 63 -7.97 5.29 -4.53
CA CYS A 63 -8.49 4.45 -3.46
C CYS A 63 -7.67 4.63 -2.18
N SER A 64 -8.30 5.09 -1.12
CA SER A 64 -7.66 5.18 0.20
C SER A 64 -7.82 3.87 0.96
N ILE A 65 -6.77 3.46 1.67
CA ILE A 65 -6.78 2.30 2.56
C ILE A 65 -6.77 2.78 4.00
N ASN A 66 -7.69 2.25 4.79
CA ASN A 66 -7.75 2.44 6.24
C ASN A 66 -7.31 1.14 6.93
N LEU A 67 -6.29 1.23 7.77
CA LEU A 67 -5.79 0.14 8.61
C LEU A 67 -6.17 0.40 10.06
N ASN A 68 -7.01 -0.42 10.65
CA ASN A 68 -7.45 -0.33 12.06
C ASN A 68 -7.90 1.09 12.48
N GLY A 69 -8.57 1.84 11.58
CA GLY A 69 -9.04 3.20 11.82
C GLY A 69 -8.08 4.30 11.37
N PHE A 70 -6.88 3.98 10.86
CA PHE A 70 -5.90 4.95 10.38
C PHE A 70 -5.79 4.92 8.86
N ASN A 71 -5.96 6.06 8.21
CA ASN A 71 -5.76 6.19 6.78
C ASN A 71 -4.26 6.13 6.43
N LEU A 72 -3.91 5.27 5.50
CA LEU A 72 -2.56 5.17 4.97
C LEU A 72 -2.35 6.29 3.94
N VAL A 73 -1.41 7.18 4.23
CA VAL A 73 -1.11 8.37 3.39
C VAL A 73 0.05 8.14 2.41
N LYS A 74 0.62 6.95 2.41
CA LYS A 74 1.71 6.57 1.50
C LYS A 74 1.33 5.30 0.74
N PRO A 75 1.82 5.13 -0.51
CA PRO A 75 1.54 3.93 -1.30
C PRO A 75 2.10 2.65 -0.68
N ASP A 76 3.16 2.75 0.12
CA ASP A 76 3.76 1.66 0.86
C ASP A 76 3.73 1.95 2.35
N PHE A 77 3.03 1.11 3.10
CA PHE A 77 3.07 1.07 4.55
C PHE A 77 3.94 -0.10 5.00
N ASN A 78 4.93 0.18 5.85
CA ASN A 78 5.76 -0.82 6.50
C ASN A 78 5.65 -0.64 8.01
N GLY A 79 5.25 -1.70 8.70
CA GLY A 79 5.04 -1.67 10.14
C GLY A 79 5.42 -2.99 10.79
N LYS A 80 5.13 -3.08 12.09
CA LYS A 80 5.26 -4.30 12.89
C LYS A 80 3.96 -4.55 13.63
N TRP A 81 3.53 -5.82 13.68
CA TRP A 81 2.30 -6.24 14.31
C TRP A 81 2.52 -7.45 15.20
N PHE A 82 1.81 -7.50 16.33
CA PHE A 82 1.91 -8.65 17.26
C PHE A 82 1.03 -9.80 16.77
N ALA A 83 1.53 -11.03 16.93
CA ALA A 83 0.77 -12.24 16.62
C ALA A 83 -0.58 -12.29 17.36
N GLY A 84 -1.62 -12.74 16.67
CA GLY A 84 -2.99 -12.80 17.16
C GLY A 84 -3.67 -11.43 17.29
N TRP A 85 -3.04 -10.32 16.92
CA TRP A 85 -3.72 -9.03 16.89
C TRP A 85 -4.45 -8.82 15.56
N PRO A 86 -5.67 -8.24 15.60
CA PRO A 86 -6.46 -8.08 14.40
C PRO A 86 -5.86 -7.04 13.46
N ILE A 87 -5.86 -7.39 12.19
CA ILE A 87 -5.61 -6.51 11.05
C ILE A 87 -6.96 -6.30 10.38
N LYS A 88 -7.50 -5.09 10.48
CA LYS A 88 -8.75 -4.70 9.84
C LYS A 88 -8.45 -3.65 8.79
N ILE A 89 -8.69 -4.00 7.53
CA ILE A 89 -8.48 -3.12 6.40
C ILE A 89 -9.84 -2.81 5.78
N SER A 90 -10.09 -1.56 5.50
CA SER A 90 -11.21 -1.10 4.70
C SER A 90 -10.73 -0.09 3.67
N THR A 91 -11.47 0.04 2.58
CA THR A 91 -11.15 0.98 1.51
C THR A 91 -12.28 1.96 1.27
N THR A 92 -11.90 3.15 0.84
CA THR A 92 -12.80 4.14 0.26
C THR A 92 -12.22 4.52 -1.08
N CYS A 93 -12.86 4.08 -2.15
CA CYS A 93 -12.42 4.32 -3.51
C CYS A 93 -13.31 5.34 -4.21
N ALA A 94 -12.77 6.09 -5.17
CA ALA A 94 -13.53 6.93 -6.08
C ALA A 94 -14.43 6.07 -6.98
N ASP A 95 -15.47 6.67 -7.58
CA ASP A 95 -16.49 5.98 -8.40
C ASP A 95 -15.90 5.12 -9.54
N GLN A 96 -14.67 5.39 -9.94
CA GLN A 96 -13.98 4.69 -11.02
C GLN A 96 -12.98 3.63 -10.54
N CYS A 97 -12.99 3.30 -9.25
CA CYS A 97 -12.05 2.33 -8.67
C CYS A 97 -12.80 1.38 -7.73
N GLU A 98 -12.56 0.09 -7.87
CA GLU A 98 -13.14 -0.95 -7.03
C GLU A 98 -12.05 -1.94 -6.60
N VAL A 99 -12.07 -2.36 -5.34
CA VAL A 99 -11.22 -3.46 -4.86
C VAL A 99 -11.92 -4.76 -5.18
N LEU A 100 -11.30 -5.59 -6.03
CA LEU A 100 -11.80 -6.92 -6.37
C LEU A 100 -11.49 -7.93 -5.27
N ARG A 101 -10.23 -7.95 -4.85
CA ARG A 101 -9.72 -8.87 -3.83
C ARG A 101 -8.46 -8.33 -3.16
N TRP A 102 -8.11 -8.95 -2.06
CA TRP A 102 -6.87 -8.75 -1.33
C TRP A 102 -5.98 -9.96 -1.53
N ASN A 103 -4.77 -9.77 -1.99
CA ASN A 103 -3.74 -10.79 -2.06
C ASN A 103 -2.89 -10.69 -0.79
N ILE A 104 -2.88 -11.74 0.00
CA ILE A 104 -2.20 -11.82 1.29
C ILE A 104 -1.09 -12.85 1.16
N THR A 105 0.16 -12.38 1.20
CA THR A 105 1.33 -13.25 1.15
C THR A 105 1.94 -13.32 2.55
N THR A 106 1.96 -14.51 3.12
CA THR A 106 2.66 -14.80 4.38
C THR A 106 4.00 -15.46 4.07
N THR A 107 5.05 -15.00 4.74
CA THR A 107 6.38 -15.62 4.64
C THR A 107 6.81 -16.03 6.05
N SER A 108 6.97 -17.32 6.26
CA SER A 108 7.42 -17.89 7.54
C SER A 108 8.93 -17.72 7.74
N ALA A 109 9.41 -17.97 8.96
CA ALA A 109 10.81 -17.78 9.33
C ALA A 109 11.80 -18.65 8.52
N ASP A 110 11.33 -19.80 8.00
CA ASP A 110 12.09 -20.68 7.09
C ASP A 110 12.07 -20.24 5.62
N GLY A 111 11.42 -19.10 5.32
CA GLY A 111 11.32 -18.53 3.98
C GLY A 111 10.22 -19.12 3.11
N GLN A 112 9.37 -20.01 3.62
CA GLN A 112 8.22 -20.50 2.85
C GLN A 112 7.19 -19.38 2.66
N ARG A 113 6.74 -19.22 1.41
CA ARG A 113 5.73 -18.23 1.03
C ARG A 113 4.41 -18.92 0.72
N ASN A 114 3.34 -18.40 1.29
CA ASN A 114 1.97 -18.80 0.99
C ASN A 114 1.14 -17.57 0.64
N THR A 115 0.41 -17.60 -0.47
CA THR A 115 -0.45 -16.50 -0.91
C THR A 115 -1.90 -16.95 -0.94
N VAL A 116 -2.76 -16.21 -0.27
CA VAL A 116 -4.21 -16.41 -0.22
C VAL A 116 -4.89 -15.15 -0.72
N SER A 117 -5.98 -15.31 -1.46
CA SER A 117 -6.78 -14.17 -1.94
C SER A 117 -8.15 -14.16 -1.26
N THR A 118 -8.59 -12.98 -0.83
CA THR A 118 -9.91 -12.76 -0.22
C THR A 118 -10.65 -11.68 -0.99
N GLU A 119 -11.86 -11.96 -1.44
CA GLU A 119 -12.70 -11.02 -2.19
C GLU A 119 -13.33 -9.95 -1.28
N GLY A 120 -13.60 -8.77 -1.86
CA GLY A 120 -14.34 -7.68 -1.24
C GLY A 120 -13.49 -6.45 -0.90
N ALA A 121 -14.19 -5.37 -0.55
CA ALA A 121 -13.59 -4.06 -0.26
C ALA A 121 -12.96 -3.96 1.15
N SER A 122 -13.13 -4.99 1.98
CA SER A 122 -12.57 -5.04 3.33
C SER A 122 -11.92 -6.39 3.60
N LEU A 123 -10.90 -6.37 4.46
CA LEU A 123 -10.19 -7.54 4.92
C LEU A 123 -10.13 -7.52 6.45
N THR A 124 -10.40 -8.66 7.06
CA THR A 124 -10.17 -8.87 8.50
C THR A 124 -9.44 -10.19 8.69
N MET A 125 -8.30 -10.14 9.37
CA MET A 125 -7.51 -11.31 9.72
C MET A 125 -6.74 -11.04 11.02
N ASP A 126 -6.28 -12.10 11.67
CA ASP A 126 -5.32 -11.97 12.77
C ASP A 126 -3.89 -12.11 12.23
N MET A 127 -2.96 -11.36 12.81
CA MET A 127 -1.55 -11.47 12.45
C MET A 127 -1.04 -12.88 12.78
N PRO A 128 -0.51 -13.64 11.80
CA PRO A 128 0.05 -14.95 12.05
C PRO A 128 1.32 -14.87 12.91
N ASP A 129 1.59 -15.94 13.64
CA ASP A 129 2.79 -16.03 14.47
C ASP A 129 4.04 -16.31 13.62
N ASN A 130 5.16 -15.69 13.98
CA ASN A 130 6.48 -15.88 13.35
C ASN A 130 6.51 -15.75 11.81
N CYS A 131 5.61 -14.95 11.24
CA CYS A 131 5.52 -14.71 9.80
C CYS A 131 5.57 -13.22 9.49
N SER A 132 6.20 -12.85 8.39
CA SER A 132 5.95 -11.54 7.77
C SER A 132 4.71 -11.62 6.87
N VAL A 133 3.97 -10.51 6.79
CA VAL A 133 2.74 -10.42 6.00
C VAL A 133 2.86 -9.28 5.00
N GLU A 134 2.58 -9.58 3.73
CA GLU A 134 2.43 -8.59 2.66
C GLU A 134 0.99 -8.61 2.18
N ILE A 135 0.33 -7.45 2.13
CA ILE A 135 -1.07 -7.30 1.72
C ILE A 135 -1.13 -6.32 0.56
N GLU A 136 -1.75 -6.74 -0.52
CA GLU A 136 -1.87 -5.97 -1.74
C GLU A 136 -3.30 -6.06 -2.31
N PRO A 137 -3.97 -4.93 -2.61
CA PRO A 137 -5.27 -4.95 -3.26
C PRO A 137 -5.11 -5.24 -4.75
N GLU A 138 -5.99 -6.06 -5.30
CA GLU A 138 -6.25 -6.10 -6.72
C GLU A 138 -7.39 -5.15 -7.05
N LEU A 139 -7.09 -4.13 -7.83
CA LEU A 139 -8.00 -3.04 -8.13
C LEU A 139 -8.54 -3.15 -9.55
N LYS A 140 -9.84 -2.91 -9.70
CA LYS A 140 -10.49 -2.67 -10.98
C LYS A 140 -10.71 -1.17 -11.13
N LEU A 141 -10.12 -0.57 -12.15
CA LEU A 141 -10.41 0.80 -12.55
C LEU A 141 -11.56 0.77 -13.55
N ALA A 142 -12.67 1.41 -13.23
CA ALA A 142 -13.80 1.52 -14.15
C ALA A 142 -13.37 2.33 -15.39
N GLY A 143 -13.66 1.81 -16.57
CA GLY A 143 -13.27 2.40 -17.86
C GLY A 143 -11.97 1.87 -18.46
N VAL A 144 -11.27 1.00 -17.73
CA VAL A 144 -10.22 0.16 -18.32
C VAL A 144 -10.68 -1.29 -18.14
N ASP A 145 -11.52 -1.78 -19.04
CA ASP A 145 -11.65 -3.22 -19.18
C ASP A 145 -10.23 -3.78 -19.29
N ASN A 146 -9.86 -4.69 -18.38
CA ASN A 146 -8.63 -5.44 -18.50
C ASN A 146 -8.72 -6.16 -19.84
N VAL A 147 -8.16 -5.55 -20.86
CA VAL A 147 -7.86 -6.26 -22.11
C VAL A 147 -6.72 -7.20 -21.75
N ALA A 148 -7.07 -8.32 -21.10
CA ALA A 148 -6.24 -9.50 -21.15
C ALA A 148 -5.98 -9.74 -22.63
N GLU A 149 -4.71 -9.64 -22.97
CA GLU A 149 -4.18 -9.83 -24.31
C GLU A 149 -4.79 -11.06 -24.98
N ASN A 150 -5.74 -10.84 -25.84
CA ASN A 150 -5.98 -11.75 -26.93
C ASN A 150 -5.45 -11.06 -28.19
N ILE A 151 -4.13 -11.13 -28.37
CA ILE A 151 -3.42 -10.71 -29.59
C ILE A 151 -3.75 -11.70 -30.72
N ASN A 152 -5.03 -11.87 -31.01
CA ASN A 152 -5.50 -12.60 -32.18
C ASN A 152 -6.71 -11.91 -32.80
N ALA A 153 -6.67 -10.59 -32.90
CA ALA A 153 -7.68 -9.84 -33.67
C ALA A 153 -7.01 -9.30 -34.93
N THR A 154 -7.17 -10.05 -36.00
CA THR A 154 -6.77 -9.76 -37.38
C THR A 154 -7.60 -8.64 -38.03
N SER A 155 -8.19 -7.74 -37.27
CA SER A 155 -8.92 -6.58 -37.81
C SER A 155 -8.14 -5.29 -37.52
N MET A 156 -7.73 -4.59 -38.56
CA MET A 156 -7.18 -3.26 -38.43
C MET A 156 -8.20 -2.35 -37.75
N PRO A 157 -7.76 -1.49 -36.80
CA PRO A 157 -8.67 -0.54 -36.18
C PRO A 157 -9.20 0.47 -37.20
N ASP A 158 -10.48 0.83 -37.07
CA ASP A 158 -11.09 1.85 -37.93
C ASP A 158 -10.46 3.23 -37.72
N ARG A 159 -10.09 3.51 -36.48
CA ARG A 159 -9.50 4.78 -36.08
C ARG A 159 -8.54 4.60 -34.90
N ILE A 160 -7.47 5.41 -34.91
CA ILE A 160 -6.48 5.47 -33.81
C ILE A 160 -6.45 6.90 -33.29
N TYR A 161 -6.41 7.05 -31.97
CA TYR A 161 -6.28 8.35 -31.31
C TYR A 161 -5.11 8.33 -30.30
N ASP A 162 -4.45 9.48 -30.14
CA ASP A 162 -3.53 9.69 -29.01
C ASP A 162 -4.30 10.02 -27.71
N LEU A 163 -3.59 10.14 -26.59
CA LEU A 163 -4.18 10.49 -25.31
C LEU A 163 -4.80 11.90 -25.25
N HIS A 164 -4.50 12.75 -26.23
CA HIS A 164 -5.07 14.10 -26.37
C HIS A 164 -6.32 14.11 -27.27
N GLY A 165 -6.79 12.93 -27.71
CA GLY A 165 -7.93 12.78 -28.57
C GLY A 165 -7.68 13.14 -30.06
N ARG A 166 -6.42 13.33 -30.47
CA ARG A 166 -6.08 13.61 -31.87
C ARG A 166 -6.05 12.32 -32.65
N ARG A 167 -6.73 12.27 -33.77
CA ARG A 167 -6.73 11.15 -34.70
C ARG A 167 -5.37 10.98 -35.36
N ILE A 168 -4.89 9.75 -35.40
CA ILE A 168 -3.64 9.35 -36.06
C ILE A 168 -3.97 8.49 -37.28
N ASP A 169 -3.25 8.73 -38.37
CA ASP A 169 -3.43 7.90 -39.58
C ASP A 169 -2.95 6.47 -39.34
N ASN A 170 -3.81 5.53 -39.72
CA ASN A 170 -3.56 4.09 -39.53
C ASN A 170 -2.35 3.56 -40.34
N ASN A 171 -1.85 4.35 -41.31
CA ASN A 171 -0.72 3.98 -42.16
C ASN A 171 0.64 4.44 -41.59
N LEU A 172 0.67 5.15 -40.47
CA LEU A 172 1.91 5.60 -39.86
C LEU A 172 2.45 4.54 -38.86
N SER A 173 3.76 4.36 -38.88
CA SER A 173 4.45 3.60 -37.85
C SER A 173 4.28 4.32 -36.52
N LEU A 174 3.54 3.73 -35.58
CA LEU A 174 3.29 4.32 -34.30
C LEU A 174 4.54 4.23 -33.42
N LYS A 175 4.89 5.34 -32.78
CA LYS A 175 5.98 5.37 -31.80
C LYS A 175 5.54 4.66 -30.51
N PRO A 176 6.49 4.20 -29.65
CA PRO A 176 6.15 3.71 -28.33
C PRO A 176 5.28 4.72 -27.57
N GLY A 177 4.16 4.23 -27.02
CA GLY A 177 3.19 5.10 -26.37
C GLY A 177 1.84 4.43 -26.13
N ILE A 178 0.90 5.21 -25.62
CA ILE A 178 -0.47 4.78 -25.35
C ILE A 178 -1.40 5.37 -26.39
N TYR A 179 -2.23 4.51 -27.00
CA TYR A 179 -3.16 4.88 -28.06
C TYR A 179 -4.55 4.31 -27.77
N ILE A 180 -5.58 4.93 -28.31
CA ILE A 180 -6.96 4.46 -28.26
C ILE A 180 -7.34 3.98 -29.67
N TYR A 181 -7.57 2.67 -29.79
CA TYR A 181 -8.05 2.03 -31.03
C TYR A 181 -9.56 1.95 -30.99
N VAL A 182 -10.20 2.33 -32.06
CA VAL A 182 -11.65 2.21 -32.24
C VAL A 182 -11.89 1.18 -33.35
N THR A 183 -12.62 0.13 -33.03
CA THR A 183 -13.04 -0.93 -33.97
C THR A 183 -14.52 -1.20 -33.74
N ASP A 184 -15.33 -1.18 -34.80
CA ASP A 184 -16.79 -1.41 -34.73
C ASP A 184 -17.49 -0.50 -33.68
N GLY A 185 -17.05 0.76 -33.57
CA GLY A 185 -17.61 1.73 -32.61
C GLY A 185 -17.20 1.52 -31.16
N ARG A 186 -16.35 0.55 -30.87
CA ARG A 186 -15.81 0.28 -29.51
C ARG A 186 -14.38 0.80 -29.40
N ALA A 187 -14.13 1.55 -28.35
CA ALA A 187 -12.80 2.08 -28.06
C ALA A 187 -12.01 1.14 -27.13
N LYS A 188 -10.76 0.85 -27.50
CA LYS A 188 -9.83 0.05 -26.68
C LYS A 188 -8.49 0.77 -26.53
N LYS A 189 -7.89 0.70 -25.35
CA LYS A 189 -6.53 1.22 -25.09
C LYS A 189 -5.48 0.21 -25.59
N HIS A 190 -4.51 0.69 -26.34
CA HIS A 190 -3.35 -0.04 -26.81
C HIS A 190 -2.04 0.58 -26.31
N ILE A 191 -1.09 -0.25 -25.89
CA ILE A 191 0.25 0.18 -25.49
C ILE A 191 1.23 -0.37 -26.53
N ILE A 192 1.93 0.54 -27.20
CA ILE A 192 3.02 0.18 -28.14
C ILE A 192 4.34 0.38 -27.39
N ARG A 193 5.16 -0.65 -27.39
CA ARG A 193 6.48 -0.69 -26.75
C ARG A 193 7.60 -0.51 -27.75
#